data_7b3c4c6d9016fd5d95ee610444c0d1f8
#
_entry.id   7b3c4c6d9016fd5d95ee610444c0d1f8
#
_cell.length_a   1.000
_cell.length_b   1.000
_cell.length_c   1.000
_cell.angle_alpha   90.00
_cell.angle_beta   90.00
_cell.angle_gamma   90.00
#
_symmetry.space_group_name_H-M   'P 1'
#
loop_
_entity.id
_entity.type
_entity.pdbx_description
1 polymer ?
#
loop_
_entity_poly.entity_id
_entity_poly.type
_entity_poly.pdbx_seq_one_letter_code
_entity_poly.pdbx_strand_id
1 'polypeptide(L)'
;MKELFTSMLQALSDGQSVVLCSILASSGSTPRGAGAKMAVFADGHTVGTIGGGAVEKCSSEKALEVLQSKQSLVQGYCLAPNQVADIGMICGGNVTVYFQYFDPADENGRALLQGILELLRGDDDSWLVYRMDGGCVSAMGTFDEAHGLRFTDCITPEALRPMLLSNAFTKKGDPGYYIEPLTQAGHAYIFGGGHVGTALAP
;
A
#
# COMPACT_ATOMS: atom_id res chain seq x y z
N MET A 1 8.62 4.49 1.53
CA MET A 1 8.25 3.06 1.47
C MET A 1 9.17 2.20 2.35
N LYS A 2 10.49 2.19 2.11
CA LYS A 2 11.47 1.38 2.88
C LYS A 2 11.40 1.65 4.40
N GLU A 3 11.42 2.92 4.81
CA GLU A 3 11.30 3.32 6.22
C GLU A 3 10.02 2.77 6.88
N LEU A 4 8.87 2.90 6.19
CA LEU A 4 7.58 2.42 6.66
C LEU A 4 7.63 0.91 6.99
N PHE A 5 8.05 0.08 6.04
CA PHE A 5 8.11 -1.38 6.27
C PHE A 5 9.20 -1.79 7.26
N THR A 6 10.30 -1.03 7.36
CA THR A 6 11.31 -1.25 8.39
C THR A 6 10.76 -0.99 9.78
N SER A 7 10.04 0.11 9.98
CA SER A 7 9.40 0.43 11.26
C SER A 7 8.34 -0.58 11.66
N MET A 8 7.55 -1.08 10.69
CA MET A 8 6.58 -2.16 10.93
C MET A 8 7.27 -3.45 11.39
N LEU A 9 8.31 -3.88 10.67
CA LEU A 9 9.04 -5.10 11.03
C LEU A 9 9.70 -4.99 12.40
N GLN A 10 10.23 -3.81 12.75
CA GLN A 10 10.79 -3.56 14.08
C GLN A 10 9.70 -3.68 15.16
N ALA A 11 8.53 -3.06 14.97
CA ALA A 11 7.42 -3.16 15.92
C ALA A 11 7.00 -4.61 16.17
N LEU A 12 6.85 -5.41 15.09
CA LEU A 12 6.54 -6.84 15.23
C LEU A 12 7.64 -7.61 15.98
N SER A 13 8.91 -7.24 15.78
CA SER A 13 10.05 -7.84 16.49
C SER A 13 10.06 -7.48 17.98
N ASP A 14 9.55 -6.32 18.32
CA ASP A 14 9.38 -5.84 19.70
C ASP A 14 8.06 -6.35 20.34
N GLY A 15 7.35 -7.26 19.68
CA GLY A 15 6.10 -7.85 20.16
C GLY A 15 4.89 -6.92 20.05
N GLN A 16 4.97 -5.87 19.23
CA GLN A 16 3.90 -4.89 19.05
C GLN A 16 3.15 -5.13 17.73
N SER A 17 1.82 -5.10 17.79
CA SER A 17 0.98 -5.13 16.60
C SER A 17 1.03 -3.80 15.85
N VAL A 18 0.79 -3.84 14.55
CA VAL A 18 0.76 -2.65 13.68
C VAL A 18 -0.34 -2.82 12.62
N VAL A 19 -0.94 -1.70 12.20
CA VAL A 19 -1.89 -1.67 11.09
C VAL A 19 -1.28 -0.92 9.91
N LEU A 20 -1.28 -1.57 8.74
CA LEU A 20 -0.96 -0.94 7.47
C LEU A 20 -2.24 -0.44 6.80
N CYS A 21 -2.34 0.87 6.61
CA CYS A 21 -3.37 1.52 5.82
C CYS A 21 -2.87 1.66 4.37
N SER A 22 -3.58 1.10 3.40
CA SER A 22 -3.25 1.17 1.97
C SER A 22 -4.41 1.72 1.16
N ILE A 23 -4.19 2.71 0.31
CA ILE A 23 -5.21 3.16 -0.64
C ILE A 23 -5.28 2.15 -1.79
N LEU A 24 -6.41 1.44 -1.90
CA LEU A 24 -6.66 0.50 -3.00
C LEU A 24 -7.29 1.18 -4.22
N ALA A 25 -8.09 2.22 -4.00
CA ALA A 25 -8.74 2.97 -5.07
C ALA A 25 -8.96 4.43 -4.64
N SER A 26 -8.87 5.32 -5.62
CA SER A 26 -9.23 6.73 -5.45
C SER A 26 -9.90 7.25 -6.72
N SER A 27 -10.86 8.16 -6.57
CA SER A 27 -11.52 8.84 -7.68
C SER A 27 -11.84 10.28 -7.33
N GLY A 28 -11.90 11.13 -8.36
CA GLY A 28 -12.05 12.57 -8.16
C GLY A 28 -10.77 13.23 -7.64
N SER A 29 -10.92 14.37 -6.97
CA SER A 29 -9.79 15.11 -6.40
C SER A 29 -9.41 14.50 -5.06
N THR A 30 -8.33 13.75 -5.02
CA THR A 30 -7.79 13.12 -3.80
C THR A 30 -6.34 13.54 -3.57
N PRO A 31 -5.88 13.69 -2.32
CA PRO A 31 -4.50 14.12 -2.03
C PRO A 31 -3.44 13.11 -2.46
N ARG A 32 -3.77 11.82 -2.42
CA ARG A 32 -2.93 10.70 -2.87
C ARG A 32 -3.74 9.66 -3.62
N GLY A 33 -3.11 9.03 -4.60
CA GLY A 33 -3.70 7.93 -5.38
C GLY A 33 -3.53 6.56 -4.74
N ALA A 34 -4.04 5.55 -5.46
CA ALA A 34 -3.84 4.14 -5.13
C ALA A 34 -2.34 3.82 -4.95
N GLY A 35 -2.03 2.94 -4.01
CA GLY A 35 -0.68 2.58 -3.62
C GLY A 35 -0.08 3.40 -2.46
N ALA A 36 -0.68 4.53 -2.08
CA ALA A 36 -0.24 5.28 -0.90
C ALA A 36 -0.44 4.47 0.38
N LYS A 37 0.53 4.54 1.29
CA LYS A 37 0.56 3.71 2.51
C LYS A 37 0.95 4.51 3.74
N MET A 38 0.37 4.10 4.87
CA MET A 38 0.65 4.62 6.20
C MET A 38 0.56 3.48 7.21
N ALA A 39 1.57 3.32 8.05
CA ALA A 39 1.52 2.43 9.20
C ALA A 39 1.03 3.19 10.43
N VAL A 40 0.18 2.56 11.23
CA VAL A 40 -0.33 3.08 12.51
C VAL A 40 0.04 2.11 13.61
N PHE A 41 0.68 2.61 14.66
CA PHE A 41 1.21 1.84 15.78
C PHE A 41 0.31 1.97 17.03
N ALA A 42 0.53 1.11 18.01
CA ALA A 42 -0.33 1.00 19.20
C ALA A 42 -0.41 2.28 20.04
N ASP A 43 0.63 3.10 20.05
CA ASP A 43 0.68 4.40 20.72
C ASP A 43 0.06 5.55 19.89
N GLY A 44 -0.45 5.24 18.68
CA GLY A 44 -1.08 6.18 17.77
C GLY A 44 -0.11 6.94 16.87
N HIS A 45 1.22 6.76 16.98
CA HIS A 45 2.13 7.37 16.01
C HIS A 45 1.98 6.72 14.63
N THR A 46 2.37 7.44 13.59
CA THR A 46 2.24 7.00 12.20
C THR A 46 3.56 7.14 11.44
N VAL A 47 3.79 6.23 10.49
CA VAL A 47 4.91 6.32 9.52
C VAL A 47 4.36 6.20 8.11
N GLY A 48 4.77 7.08 7.21
CA GLY A 48 4.21 7.20 5.87
C GLY A 48 2.98 8.12 5.84
N THR A 49 2.25 8.15 4.72
CA THR A 49 1.06 9.00 4.56
C THR A 49 0.15 8.47 3.45
N ILE A 50 -1.14 8.61 3.66
CA ILE A 50 -2.19 8.35 2.66
C ILE A 50 -2.80 9.65 2.12
N GLY A 51 -2.16 10.80 2.37
CA GLY A 51 -2.51 12.08 1.77
C GLY A 51 -2.80 13.22 2.75
N GLY A 52 -2.71 12.97 4.05
CA GLY A 52 -2.97 13.99 5.08
C GLY A 52 -4.45 14.32 5.27
N GLY A 53 -4.71 15.33 6.08
CA GLY A 53 -6.05 15.88 6.32
C GLY A 53 -7.04 14.87 6.91
N ALA A 54 -8.30 15.00 6.50
CA ALA A 54 -9.42 14.23 7.04
C ALA A 54 -9.29 12.72 6.83
N VAL A 55 -8.87 12.28 5.64
CA VAL A 55 -8.73 10.84 5.34
C VAL A 55 -7.72 10.21 6.27
N GLU A 56 -6.58 10.86 6.45
CA GLU A 56 -5.51 10.34 7.30
C GLU A 56 -5.92 10.30 8.76
N LYS A 57 -6.58 11.36 9.25
CA LYS A 57 -7.13 11.41 10.60
C LYS A 57 -8.14 10.29 10.86
N CYS A 58 -9.18 10.18 10.02
CA CYS A 58 -10.20 9.12 10.15
C CYS A 58 -9.60 7.72 9.99
N SER A 59 -8.59 7.57 9.12
CA SER A 59 -7.90 6.28 8.96
C SER A 59 -7.03 5.94 10.17
N SER A 60 -6.38 6.91 10.80
CA SER A 60 -5.63 6.66 12.04
C SER A 60 -6.56 6.21 13.17
N GLU A 61 -7.71 6.88 13.35
CA GLU A 61 -8.72 6.49 14.32
C GLU A 61 -9.25 5.07 14.04
N LYS A 62 -9.58 4.76 12.78
CA LYS A 62 -10.03 3.43 12.36
C LYS A 62 -8.95 2.36 12.56
N ALA A 63 -7.69 2.68 12.30
CA ALA A 63 -6.58 1.75 12.52
C ALA A 63 -6.42 1.39 14.01
N LEU A 64 -6.66 2.32 14.93
CA LEU A 64 -6.68 2.01 16.37
C LEU A 64 -7.81 1.06 16.75
N GLU A 65 -8.99 1.18 16.12
CA GLU A 65 -10.07 0.20 16.29
C GLU A 65 -9.67 -1.18 15.73
N VAL A 66 -8.97 -1.21 14.58
CA VAL A 66 -8.45 -2.46 13.98
C VAL A 66 -7.39 -3.11 14.88
N LEU A 67 -6.51 -2.33 15.53
CA LEU A 67 -5.57 -2.84 16.53
C LEU A 67 -6.28 -3.53 17.70
N GLN A 68 -7.41 -2.99 18.14
CA GLN A 68 -8.20 -3.57 19.23
C GLN A 68 -8.97 -4.82 18.80
N SER A 69 -9.63 -4.77 17.63
CA SER A 69 -10.43 -5.88 17.10
C SER A 69 -9.60 -7.01 16.52
N LYS A 70 -8.34 -6.72 16.12
CA LYS A 70 -7.43 -7.62 15.40
C LYS A 70 -8.00 -8.14 14.07
N GLN A 71 -8.90 -7.39 13.45
CA GLN A 71 -9.56 -7.78 12.21
C GLN A 71 -9.26 -6.78 11.10
N SER A 72 -8.59 -7.24 10.05
CA SER A 72 -8.39 -6.47 8.83
C SER A 72 -9.72 -6.16 8.14
N LEU A 73 -9.85 -4.97 7.54
CA LEU A 73 -11.06 -4.57 6.84
C LEU A 73 -10.76 -3.60 5.68
N VAL A 74 -11.72 -3.47 4.78
CA VAL A 74 -11.72 -2.46 3.72
C VAL A 74 -12.82 -1.44 4.02
N GLN A 75 -12.51 -0.14 3.95
CA GLN A 75 -13.46 0.93 4.19
C GLN A 75 -13.36 2.02 3.12
N GLY A 76 -14.53 2.46 2.62
CA GLY A 76 -14.66 3.60 1.73
C GLY A 76 -14.86 4.90 2.51
N TYR A 77 -14.24 5.99 2.02
CA TYR A 77 -14.44 7.36 2.48
C TYR A 77 -14.92 8.23 1.32
N CYS A 78 -15.98 9.00 1.56
CA CYS A 78 -16.48 10.01 0.63
C CYS A 78 -16.03 11.40 1.13
N LEU A 79 -15.30 12.13 0.29
CA LEU A 79 -14.75 13.45 0.59
C LEU A 79 -15.63 14.59 0.04
N ALA A 80 -16.96 14.40 -0.04
CA ALA A 80 -17.88 15.42 -0.53
C ALA A 80 -17.89 16.65 0.40
N PRO A 81 -17.93 17.88 -0.13
CA PRO A 81 -17.85 19.12 0.66
C PRO A 81 -18.92 19.25 1.75
N ASN A 82 -20.09 18.63 1.57
CA ASN A 82 -21.21 18.72 2.49
C ASN A 82 -21.15 17.74 3.69
N GLN A 83 -20.24 16.77 3.66
CA GLN A 83 -20.05 15.81 4.76
C GLN A 83 -18.76 16.06 5.56
N VAL A 84 -17.95 17.00 5.08
CA VAL A 84 -16.62 17.30 5.62
C VAL A 84 -16.55 18.71 6.23
N ALA A 85 -17.69 19.38 6.40
CA ALA A 85 -17.75 20.73 6.96
C ALA A 85 -17.03 20.89 8.32
N ASP A 86 -16.90 19.79 9.08
CA ASP A 86 -16.19 19.76 10.36
C ASP A 86 -14.69 19.42 10.26
N ILE A 87 -14.16 19.02 9.09
CA ILE A 87 -12.80 18.48 8.96
C ILE A 87 -11.89 19.29 8.01
N GLY A 88 -12.40 20.35 7.40
CA GLY A 88 -11.58 21.34 6.69
C GLY A 88 -10.98 20.91 5.33
N MET A 89 -11.57 19.94 4.61
CA MET A 89 -11.12 19.57 3.26
C MET A 89 -12.11 20.00 2.17
N ILE A 90 -11.57 20.55 1.07
CA ILE A 90 -12.32 21.09 -0.09
C ILE A 90 -12.30 20.10 -1.27
N CYS A 91 -11.79 18.87 -1.09
CA CYS A 91 -11.61 17.89 -2.17
C CYS A 91 -12.84 16.99 -2.29
N GLY A 92 -13.53 17.00 -3.44
CA GLY A 92 -14.63 16.09 -3.75
C GLY A 92 -14.12 14.81 -4.41
N GLY A 93 -13.87 13.75 -3.65
CA GLY A 93 -13.41 12.46 -4.17
C GLY A 93 -13.83 11.30 -3.30
N ASN A 94 -13.63 10.07 -3.79
CA ASN A 94 -13.81 8.85 -3.01
C ASN A 94 -12.47 8.14 -2.84
N VAL A 95 -12.24 7.58 -1.66
CA VAL A 95 -11.03 6.81 -1.34
C VAL A 95 -11.45 5.50 -0.70
N THR A 96 -10.86 4.39 -1.14
CA THR A 96 -11.01 3.07 -0.51
C THR A 96 -9.70 2.70 0.17
N VAL A 97 -9.73 2.50 1.47
CA VAL A 97 -8.57 2.16 2.30
C VAL A 97 -8.71 0.73 2.80
N TYR A 98 -7.67 -0.05 2.64
CA TYR A 98 -7.49 -1.34 3.29
C TYR A 98 -6.68 -1.16 4.56
N PHE A 99 -7.21 -1.68 5.67
CA PHE A 99 -6.60 -1.71 6.99
C PHE A 99 -6.15 -3.14 7.26
N GLN A 100 -4.86 -3.38 7.14
CA GLN A 100 -4.27 -4.69 7.36
C GLN A 100 -3.66 -4.76 8.75
N TYR A 101 -4.22 -5.61 9.60
CA TYR A 101 -3.67 -5.91 10.90
C TYR A 101 -2.50 -6.89 10.78
N PHE A 102 -1.41 -6.61 11.45
CA PHE A 102 -0.26 -7.50 11.58
C PHE A 102 -0.07 -7.88 13.04
N ASP A 103 -0.13 -9.18 13.30
CA ASP A 103 0.13 -9.76 14.61
C ASP A 103 1.63 -10.05 14.78
N PRO A 104 2.26 -9.67 15.90
CA PRO A 104 3.66 -10.01 16.14
C PRO A 104 3.93 -11.52 16.23
N ALA A 105 2.91 -12.33 16.51
CA ALA A 105 3.00 -13.79 16.51
C ALA A 105 2.80 -14.42 15.11
N ASP A 106 2.36 -13.65 14.10
CA ASP A 106 2.16 -14.13 12.73
C ASP A 106 3.50 -14.17 11.97
N GLU A 107 4.07 -15.36 11.84
CA GLU A 107 5.31 -15.57 11.08
C GLU A 107 5.14 -15.28 9.58
N ASN A 108 3.96 -15.54 8.99
CA ASN A 108 3.70 -15.28 7.58
C ASN A 108 3.66 -13.77 7.29
N GLY A 109 3.00 -12.99 8.14
CA GLY A 109 2.99 -11.53 8.03
C GLY A 109 4.40 -10.94 8.17
N ARG A 110 5.20 -11.47 9.09
CA ARG A 110 6.61 -11.07 9.26
C ARG A 110 7.45 -11.42 8.04
N ALA A 111 7.31 -12.65 7.51
CA ALA A 111 8.01 -13.08 6.31
C ALA A 111 7.63 -12.24 5.08
N LEU A 112 6.35 -11.87 4.92
CA LEU A 112 5.88 -10.97 3.88
C LEU A 112 6.58 -9.60 3.98
N LEU A 113 6.65 -8.99 5.18
CA LEU A 113 7.34 -7.70 5.37
C LEU A 113 8.83 -7.79 5.05
N GLN A 114 9.49 -8.88 5.42
CA GLN A 114 10.89 -9.14 5.07
C GLN A 114 11.08 -9.23 3.56
N GLY A 115 10.22 -10.00 2.87
CA GLY A 115 10.25 -10.12 1.42
C GLY A 115 10.01 -8.79 0.70
N ILE A 116 9.09 -7.96 1.19
CA ILE A 116 8.89 -6.60 0.69
C ILE A 116 10.17 -5.76 0.85
N LEU A 117 10.82 -5.83 2.01
CA LEU A 117 12.06 -5.08 2.26
C LEU A 117 13.24 -5.59 1.41
N GLU A 118 13.29 -6.88 1.09
CA GLU A 118 14.27 -7.44 0.14
C GLU A 118 14.08 -6.82 -1.25
N LEU A 119 12.85 -6.82 -1.78
CA LEU A 119 12.52 -6.23 -3.08
C LEU A 119 12.81 -4.72 -3.11
N LEU A 120 12.51 -3.99 -2.04
CA LEU A 120 12.80 -2.55 -1.94
C LEU A 120 14.31 -2.21 -1.86
N ARG A 121 15.19 -3.18 -1.75
CA ARG A 121 16.65 -3.00 -1.81
C ARG A 121 17.19 -3.19 -3.23
N GLY A 122 16.48 -3.92 -4.07
CA GLY A 122 16.80 -4.14 -5.46
C GLY A 122 16.27 -3.03 -6.36
N ASP A 123 16.69 -3.06 -7.61
CA ASP A 123 16.28 -2.12 -8.66
C ASP A 123 15.36 -2.78 -9.71
N ASP A 124 15.04 -4.06 -9.53
CA ASP A 124 14.19 -4.81 -10.45
C ASP A 124 12.70 -4.50 -10.23
N ASP A 125 11.91 -4.67 -11.29
CA ASP A 125 10.47 -4.53 -11.24
C ASP A 125 9.86 -5.55 -10.26
N SER A 126 9.04 -5.05 -9.35
CA SER A 126 8.32 -5.88 -8.40
C SER A 126 6.95 -5.31 -8.06
N TRP A 127 6.05 -6.18 -7.63
CA TRP A 127 4.65 -5.83 -7.36
C TRP A 127 4.17 -6.43 -6.04
N LEU A 128 3.23 -5.72 -5.41
CA LEU A 128 2.34 -6.28 -4.39
C LEU A 128 1.08 -6.79 -5.08
N VAL A 129 0.65 -7.98 -4.70
CA VAL A 129 -0.51 -8.67 -5.25
C VAL A 129 -1.50 -8.94 -4.13
N TYR A 130 -2.73 -8.47 -4.30
CA TYR A 130 -3.81 -8.66 -3.35
C TYR A 130 -4.95 -9.43 -4.03
N ARG A 131 -5.45 -10.48 -3.40
CA ARG A 131 -6.70 -11.14 -3.76
C ARG A 131 -7.84 -10.55 -2.94
N MET A 132 -8.96 -10.34 -3.59
CA MET A 132 -10.17 -9.79 -2.99
C MET A 132 -11.34 -10.75 -3.19
N ASP A 133 -11.94 -11.19 -2.08
CA ASP A 133 -13.11 -12.03 -2.06
C ASP A 133 -14.25 -11.27 -1.34
N GLY A 134 -15.40 -11.11 -1.99
CA GLY A 134 -16.55 -10.40 -1.40
C GLY A 134 -16.24 -8.94 -0.99
N GLY A 135 -15.26 -8.29 -1.64
CA GLY A 135 -14.85 -6.91 -1.31
C GLY A 135 -13.84 -6.79 -0.17
N CYS A 136 -13.42 -7.91 0.43
CA CYS A 136 -12.39 -7.96 1.45
C CYS A 136 -11.08 -8.50 0.88
N VAL A 137 -9.94 -8.06 1.38
CA VAL A 137 -8.64 -8.66 1.03
C VAL A 137 -8.50 -9.98 1.78
N SER A 138 -8.33 -11.07 1.03
CA SER A 138 -8.21 -12.43 1.57
C SER A 138 -6.79 -12.98 1.53
N ALA A 139 -5.94 -12.45 0.62
CA ALA A 139 -4.54 -12.82 0.53
C ALA A 139 -3.69 -11.66 0.01
N MET A 140 -2.42 -11.64 0.40
CA MET A 140 -1.43 -10.68 -0.07
C MET A 140 -0.11 -11.37 -0.31
N GLY A 141 0.58 -10.98 -1.38
CA GLY A 141 1.90 -11.50 -1.71
C GLY A 141 2.72 -10.51 -2.52
N THR A 142 3.90 -10.95 -2.93
CA THR A 142 4.81 -10.20 -3.79
C THR A 142 5.08 -10.98 -5.07
N PHE A 143 5.36 -10.27 -6.15
CA PHE A 143 5.82 -10.83 -7.40
C PHE A 143 7.03 -10.07 -7.94
N ASP A 144 8.00 -10.79 -8.42
CA ASP A 144 9.10 -10.33 -9.27
C ASP A 144 9.47 -11.45 -10.25
N GLU A 145 10.25 -11.14 -11.31
CA GLU A 145 10.59 -12.14 -12.33
C GLU A 145 11.59 -13.19 -11.83
N ALA A 146 12.42 -12.87 -10.84
CA ALA A 146 13.46 -13.78 -10.34
C ALA A 146 12.88 -14.85 -9.41
N HIS A 147 11.86 -14.51 -8.60
CA HIS A 147 11.31 -15.39 -7.56
C HIS A 147 9.87 -15.83 -7.84
N GLY A 148 9.19 -15.20 -8.82
CA GLY A 148 7.78 -15.43 -9.09
C GLY A 148 6.87 -14.90 -7.98
N LEU A 149 5.67 -15.49 -7.84
CA LEU A 149 4.72 -15.13 -6.80
C LEU A 149 5.12 -15.78 -5.46
N ARG A 150 5.28 -14.96 -4.41
CA ARG A 150 5.65 -15.38 -3.06
C ARG A 150 4.60 -14.95 -2.04
N PHE A 151 4.52 -15.67 -0.92
CA PHE A 151 3.64 -15.45 0.26
C PHE A 151 2.15 -15.69 0.00
N THR A 152 1.78 -16.06 -1.21
CA THR A 152 0.43 -16.48 -1.60
C THR A 152 0.50 -17.34 -2.86
N ASP A 153 -0.51 -18.19 -3.05
CA ASP A 153 -0.76 -18.98 -4.26
C ASP A 153 -2.10 -18.62 -4.90
N CYS A 154 -2.61 -17.44 -4.58
CA CYS A 154 -3.97 -16.99 -4.93
C CYS A 154 -4.23 -16.82 -6.44
N ILE A 155 -3.19 -16.80 -7.27
CA ILE A 155 -3.28 -16.64 -8.74
C ILE A 155 -2.05 -17.28 -9.39
N THR A 156 -2.24 -17.86 -10.58
CA THR A 156 -1.10 -18.39 -11.34
C THR A 156 -0.28 -17.27 -11.99
N PRO A 157 1.04 -17.45 -12.18
CA PRO A 157 1.89 -16.44 -12.83
C PRO A 157 1.39 -16.03 -14.22
N GLU A 158 0.85 -16.98 -15.02
CA GLU A 158 0.32 -16.72 -16.36
C GLU A 158 -0.88 -15.78 -16.32
N ALA A 159 -1.78 -15.96 -15.34
CA ALA A 159 -2.94 -15.11 -15.14
C ALA A 159 -2.59 -13.74 -14.53
N LEU A 160 -1.49 -13.68 -13.77
CA LEU A 160 -1.00 -12.46 -13.12
C LEU A 160 -0.28 -11.53 -14.10
N ARG A 161 0.58 -12.06 -14.99
CA ARG A 161 1.44 -11.29 -15.90
C ARG A 161 0.73 -10.15 -16.66
N PRO A 162 -0.46 -10.32 -17.25
CA PRO A 162 -1.17 -9.24 -17.95
C PRO A 162 -1.60 -8.07 -17.03
N MET A 163 -1.55 -8.26 -15.73
CA MET A 163 -1.94 -7.26 -14.71
C MET A 163 -0.75 -6.54 -14.07
N LEU A 164 0.48 -6.93 -14.40
CA LEU A 164 1.72 -6.31 -13.91
C LEU A 164 2.00 -5.03 -14.69
N LEU A 165 1.40 -3.94 -14.26
CA LEU A 165 1.51 -2.63 -14.90
C LEU A 165 2.40 -1.69 -14.09
N SER A 166 2.82 -0.59 -14.72
CA SER A 166 3.57 0.49 -14.06
C SER A 166 2.73 1.34 -13.09
N ASN A 167 1.41 1.13 -13.10
CA ASN A 167 0.47 1.76 -12.17
C ASN A 167 -0.36 0.69 -11.48
N ALA A 168 -0.96 1.06 -10.35
CA ALA A 168 -1.89 0.18 -9.66
C ALA A 168 -3.05 -0.23 -10.59
N PHE A 169 -3.37 -1.51 -10.57
CA PHE A 169 -4.40 -2.13 -11.41
C PHE A 169 -5.40 -2.89 -10.55
N THR A 170 -6.68 -2.75 -10.88
CA THR A 170 -7.76 -3.48 -10.21
C THR A 170 -8.54 -4.30 -11.22
N LYS A 171 -8.50 -5.63 -11.09
CA LYS A 171 -9.39 -6.56 -11.78
C LYS A 171 -10.62 -6.80 -10.91
N LYS A 172 -11.77 -6.32 -11.36
CA LYS A 172 -13.04 -6.60 -10.69
C LYS A 172 -13.48 -8.03 -10.95
N GLY A 173 -14.10 -8.65 -9.96
CA GLY A 173 -14.60 -10.02 -10.01
C GLY A 173 -14.71 -10.63 -8.63
N ASP A 174 -15.06 -11.91 -8.58
CA ASP A 174 -15.01 -12.72 -7.38
C ASP A 174 -14.37 -14.07 -7.75
N PRO A 175 -13.07 -14.28 -7.49
CA PRO A 175 -12.16 -13.32 -6.83
C PRO A 175 -11.79 -12.12 -7.71
N GLY A 176 -11.65 -10.97 -7.07
CA GLY A 176 -11.02 -9.78 -7.62
C GLY A 176 -9.53 -9.74 -7.31
N TYR A 177 -8.78 -8.86 -7.98
CA TYR A 177 -7.37 -8.64 -7.71
C TYR A 177 -7.04 -7.16 -7.73
N TYR A 178 -6.20 -6.74 -6.78
CA TYR A 178 -5.54 -5.45 -6.80
C TYR A 178 -4.03 -5.69 -6.85
N ILE A 179 -3.37 -5.09 -7.84
CA ILE A 179 -1.94 -5.23 -8.06
C ILE A 179 -1.34 -3.82 -8.10
N GLU A 180 -0.26 -3.59 -7.38
CA GLU A 180 0.44 -2.31 -7.40
C GLU A 180 1.95 -2.51 -7.53
N PRO A 181 2.66 -1.64 -8.29
CA PRO A 181 4.10 -1.68 -8.35
C PRO A 181 4.69 -1.35 -6.96
N LEU A 182 5.65 -2.15 -6.54
CA LEU A 182 6.44 -1.94 -5.33
C LEU A 182 7.75 -1.21 -5.66
N THR A 183 8.48 -1.73 -6.63
CA THR A 183 9.63 -1.12 -7.27
C THR A 183 9.46 -1.17 -8.78
N GLN A 184 10.06 -0.21 -9.48
CA GLN A 184 10.13 -0.23 -10.93
C GLN A 184 11.56 0.13 -11.35
N ALA A 185 12.16 -0.71 -12.19
CA ALA A 185 13.38 -0.41 -12.87
C ALA A 185 13.16 0.84 -13.74
N GLY A 186 13.84 1.93 -13.42
CA GLY A 186 13.67 3.22 -14.08
C GLY A 186 14.91 3.62 -14.82
N HIS A 187 14.76 4.10 -16.07
CA HIS A 187 15.81 4.79 -16.79
C HIS A 187 15.45 6.28 -16.90
N ALA A 188 16.36 7.15 -16.46
CA ALA A 188 16.25 8.57 -16.69
C ALA A 188 16.92 8.92 -18.04
N TYR A 189 16.14 9.42 -18.99
CA TYR A 189 16.66 9.90 -20.28
C TYR A 189 16.82 11.41 -20.19
N ILE A 190 18.08 11.90 -20.29
CA ILE A 190 18.40 13.33 -20.28
C ILE A 190 18.59 13.79 -21.72
N PHE A 191 17.67 14.61 -22.22
CA PHE A 191 17.74 15.20 -23.55
C PHE A 191 18.40 16.58 -23.48
N GLY A 192 19.61 16.69 -24.06
CA GLY A 192 20.40 17.91 -24.11
C GLY A 192 21.53 17.97 -23.08
N GLY A 193 22.68 18.52 -23.49
CA GLY A 193 23.91 18.70 -22.70
C GLY A 193 24.06 20.08 -22.06
N GLY A 194 22.96 20.81 -21.82
CA GLY A 194 23.00 22.11 -21.13
C GLY A 194 23.26 21.99 -19.63
N HIS A 195 23.37 23.13 -18.94
CA HIS A 195 23.75 23.18 -17.52
C HIS A 195 22.91 22.28 -16.61
N VAL A 196 21.60 22.15 -16.88
CA VAL A 196 20.71 21.28 -16.09
C VAL A 196 20.98 19.80 -16.39
N GLY A 197 21.12 19.41 -17.67
CA GLY A 197 21.42 18.05 -18.06
C GLY A 197 22.77 17.57 -17.51
N THR A 198 23.80 18.44 -17.56
CA THR A 198 25.11 18.13 -17.02
C THR A 198 25.13 18.01 -15.50
N ALA A 199 24.27 18.78 -14.80
CA ALA A 199 24.15 18.67 -13.33
C ALA A 199 23.38 17.44 -12.86
N LEU A 200 22.55 16.83 -13.72
CA LEU A 200 21.76 15.63 -13.42
C LEU A 200 22.46 14.34 -13.84
N ALA A 201 23.44 14.42 -14.74
CA ALA A 201 24.22 13.27 -15.12
C ALA A 201 25.27 12.96 -14.03
N PRO A 202 25.43 11.67 -13.61
CA PRO A 202 26.45 11.27 -12.65
C PRO A 202 27.88 11.49 -13.17
#